data_3fcbe965f44e2d38e5619a288dc1072e
#
_entry.id   3fcbe965f44e2d38e5619a288dc1072e
#
_cell.length_a   1.000
_cell.length_b   1.000
_cell.length_c   1.000
_cell.angle_alpha   90.00
_cell.angle_beta   90.00
_cell.angle_gamma   90.00
#
_symmetry.space_group_name_H-M   'P 1'
#
loop_
_entity.id
_entity.type
_entity.pdbx_description
1 polymer ?
#
loop_
_entity_poly.entity_id
_entity_poly.type
_entity_poly.pdbx_seq_one_letter_code
_entity_poly.pdbx_strand_id
1 'polypeptide(L)'
;MGSKYLFDTRTAKRIGGQFMYDVIIIGAGPAGSSAAKELADKGYKVLMVEKFKMPRNKSCSGILIQKSVQLIQTYFGVDIPQSVMCTPVDSRGMIFTNDDGKEYRYEQDGLNIWRSSFDHWLAQKAVDAGAELRDKTTAIHCEENADCVVVRLKGKEEYTEKAKMVIACDGAVSTIKRKLIHAPRNYVTTYQTFNRGSIDLDYHYFYAYLQPQLSEYDAWFNVKDDYLIFGVSVKDTSKIGHYYSKFIEYMKLEHNAKIKSQEKAEKWIMPHIMPGCPVDYGKGRVLFAGEVAGFLNPMGEGISAGLESGYAAAKAIQEVDLHSNFDVQVVYEA
;
A
#
# COMPACT_ATOMS: atom_id res chain seq x y z
N MET A 1 -0.53 4.27 -35.87
CA MET A 1 -1.98 4.46 -36.05
C MET A 1 -2.57 4.62 -34.66
N GLY A 2 -2.99 5.85 -34.31
CA GLY A 2 -3.48 6.18 -32.98
C GLY A 2 -4.92 5.79 -32.82
N SER A 3 -5.22 4.93 -31.87
CA SER A 3 -6.58 4.65 -31.42
C SER A 3 -7.02 5.76 -30.47
N LYS A 4 -7.91 6.63 -30.93
CA LYS A 4 -8.67 7.58 -30.13
C LYS A 4 -9.77 6.79 -29.41
N TYR A 5 -9.63 6.56 -28.11
CA TYR A 5 -10.75 6.14 -27.28
C TYR A 5 -11.70 7.34 -27.11
N LEU A 6 -12.81 7.31 -27.84
CA LEU A 6 -13.95 8.19 -27.65
C LEU A 6 -14.73 7.69 -26.43
N PHE A 7 -14.65 8.42 -25.31
CA PHE A 7 -15.50 8.18 -24.15
C PHE A 7 -16.97 8.54 -24.49
N ASP A 8 -17.86 7.56 -24.38
CA ASP A 8 -19.31 7.79 -24.49
C ASP A 8 -19.85 8.37 -23.17
N THR A 9 -20.12 9.68 -23.18
CA THR A 9 -20.58 10.46 -22.01
C THR A 9 -22.10 10.34 -21.75
N ARG A 10 -22.81 9.37 -22.35
CA ARG A 10 -24.29 9.37 -22.45
C ARG A 10 -25.07 8.80 -21.27
N THR A 11 -24.42 8.31 -20.19
CA THR A 11 -25.16 7.75 -19.04
C THR A 11 -24.94 8.46 -17.68
N ALA A 12 -24.39 9.68 -17.70
CA ALA A 12 -24.19 10.43 -16.46
C ALA A 12 -25.52 11.03 -15.95
N LYS A 13 -26.10 10.54 -14.86
CA LYS A 13 -27.17 11.24 -14.14
C LYS A 13 -26.63 12.58 -13.64
N ARG A 14 -27.16 13.68 -14.13
CA ARG A 14 -26.89 15.04 -13.66
C ARG A 14 -27.85 15.37 -12.52
N ILE A 15 -27.33 15.52 -11.32
CA ILE A 15 -28.05 16.20 -10.24
C ILE A 15 -27.54 17.64 -10.24
N GLY A 16 -28.40 18.61 -10.57
CA GLY A 16 -28.01 20.04 -10.62
C GLY A 16 -26.97 20.40 -11.68
N GLY A 17 -26.85 19.64 -12.80
CA GLY A 17 -25.97 19.98 -13.93
C GLY A 17 -24.48 19.65 -13.75
N GLN A 18 -24.05 19.14 -12.61
CA GLN A 18 -22.66 18.79 -12.34
C GLN A 18 -22.46 17.27 -12.32
N PHE A 19 -21.36 16.79 -12.92
CA PHE A 19 -20.98 15.37 -12.90
C PHE A 19 -20.64 14.95 -11.47
N MET A 20 -21.10 13.76 -11.02
CA MET A 20 -20.81 13.21 -9.70
C MET A 20 -20.41 11.74 -9.82
N TYR A 21 -19.34 11.35 -9.17
CA TYR A 21 -18.94 9.94 -9.00
C TYR A 21 -19.80 9.26 -7.94
N ASP A 22 -19.93 7.94 -8.02
CA ASP A 22 -20.46 7.19 -6.90
C ASP A 22 -19.41 7.11 -5.80
N VAL A 23 -18.15 6.80 -6.17
CA VAL A 23 -17.04 6.70 -5.21
C VAL A 23 -15.79 7.36 -5.77
N ILE A 24 -15.08 8.14 -4.93
CA ILE A 24 -13.71 8.57 -5.19
C ILE A 24 -12.78 7.79 -4.26
N ILE A 25 -11.74 7.17 -4.85
CA ILE A 25 -10.72 6.41 -4.14
C ILE A 25 -9.41 7.18 -4.16
N ILE A 26 -8.81 7.40 -2.99
CA ILE A 26 -7.61 8.21 -2.82
C ILE A 26 -6.43 7.31 -2.56
N GLY A 27 -5.57 7.11 -3.57
CA GLY A 27 -4.42 6.23 -3.57
C GLY A 27 -4.62 4.97 -4.41
N ALA A 28 -3.68 4.70 -5.33
CA ALA A 28 -3.67 3.55 -6.24
C ALA A 28 -2.68 2.46 -5.79
N GLY A 29 -2.64 2.17 -4.49
CA GLY A 29 -1.96 1.01 -3.90
C GLY A 29 -2.89 -0.21 -3.83
N PRO A 30 -2.48 -1.30 -3.19
CA PRO A 30 -3.28 -2.53 -3.09
C PRO A 30 -4.70 -2.30 -2.56
N ALA A 31 -4.89 -1.50 -1.50
CA ALA A 31 -6.21 -1.20 -0.95
C ALA A 31 -7.10 -0.44 -1.95
N GLY A 32 -6.56 0.64 -2.54
CA GLY A 32 -7.33 1.44 -3.49
C GLY A 32 -7.66 0.70 -4.77
N SER A 33 -6.73 -0.09 -5.30
CA SER A 33 -6.94 -0.88 -6.51
C SER A 33 -7.96 -2.01 -6.28
N SER A 34 -7.94 -2.65 -5.11
CA SER A 34 -8.91 -3.68 -4.74
C SER A 34 -10.32 -3.10 -4.63
N ALA A 35 -10.47 -1.97 -3.92
CA ALA A 35 -11.74 -1.28 -3.80
C ALA A 35 -12.26 -0.78 -5.16
N ALA A 36 -11.38 -0.18 -5.97
CA ALA A 36 -11.75 0.37 -7.27
C ALA A 36 -12.25 -0.71 -8.23
N LYS A 37 -11.53 -1.85 -8.27
CA LYS A 37 -11.93 -2.96 -9.13
C LYS A 37 -13.28 -3.53 -8.72
N GLU A 38 -13.46 -3.83 -7.44
CA GLU A 38 -14.72 -4.41 -6.94
C GLU A 38 -15.92 -3.50 -7.23
N LEU A 39 -15.80 -2.20 -7.01
CA LEU A 39 -16.87 -1.25 -7.29
C LEU A 39 -17.12 -1.07 -8.79
N ALA A 40 -16.07 -0.99 -9.60
CA ALA A 40 -16.20 -0.83 -11.05
C ALA A 40 -16.84 -2.05 -11.70
N ASP A 41 -16.50 -3.28 -11.29
CA ASP A 41 -17.14 -4.52 -11.75
C ASP A 41 -18.64 -4.55 -11.45
N LYS A 42 -19.10 -3.82 -10.44
CA LYS A 42 -20.53 -3.67 -10.09
C LYS A 42 -21.19 -2.48 -10.76
N GLY A 43 -20.49 -1.79 -11.66
CA GLY A 43 -21.03 -0.69 -12.44
C GLY A 43 -21.06 0.66 -11.74
N TYR A 44 -20.41 0.81 -10.59
CA TYR A 44 -20.24 2.11 -9.93
C TYR A 44 -19.32 3.01 -10.74
N LYS A 45 -19.60 4.31 -10.74
CA LYS A 45 -18.70 5.32 -11.31
C LYS A 45 -17.60 5.63 -10.33
N VAL A 46 -16.42 5.09 -10.58
CA VAL A 46 -15.27 5.18 -9.68
C VAL A 46 -14.22 6.09 -10.28
N LEU A 47 -13.76 7.07 -9.50
CA LEU A 47 -12.53 7.83 -9.75
C LEU A 47 -11.46 7.38 -8.75
N MET A 48 -10.35 6.88 -9.23
CA MET A 48 -9.16 6.60 -8.42
C MET A 48 -8.10 7.66 -8.70
N VAL A 49 -7.58 8.31 -7.64
CA VAL A 49 -6.52 9.34 -7.76
C VAL A 49 -5.23 8.87 -7.10
N GLU A 50 -4.10 9.12 -7.76
CA GLU A 50 -2.76 8.80 -7.24
C GLU A 50 -1.87 10.03 -7.34
N LYS A 51 -1.19 10.37 -6.24
CA LYS A 51 -0.34 11.57 -6.17
C LYS A 51 0.91 11.51 -7.05
N PHE A 52 1.43 10.32 -7.28
CA PHE A 52 2.60 10.11 -8.12
C PHE A 52 2.20 9.66 -9.53
N LYS A 53 3.12 9.83 -10.48
CA LYS A 53 2.99 9.21 -11.80
C LYS A 53 3.11 7.70 -11.67
N MET A 54 2.17 6.95 -12.25
CA MET A 54 2.25 5.50 -12.33
C MET A 54 3.09 5.06 -13.56
N PRO A 55 3.90 3.97 -13.45
CA PRO A 55 4.24 3.23 -12.25
C PRO A 55 5.09 4.05 -11.27
N ARG A 56 4.88 3.87 -9.96
CA ARG A 56 5.58 4.61 -8.92
C ARG A 56 6.32 3.70 -7.94
N ASN A 57 7.39 4.20 -7.36
CA ASN A 57 8.07 3.50 -6.28
C ASN A 57 7.24 3.55 -4.97
N LYS A 58 7.32 2.47 -4.22
CA LYS A 58 6.93 2.36 -2.81
C LYS A 58 7.98 1.49 -2.14
N SER A 59 8.67 2.01 -1.15
CA SER A 59 9.64 1.24 -0.37
C SER A 59 8.96 0.06 0.31
N CYS A 60 9.47 -1.14 0.08
CA CYS A 60 8.91 -2.41 0.56
C CYS A 60 9.88 -3.54 0.22
N SER A 61 9.92 -4.60 1.04
CA SER A 61 10.59 -5.86 0.68
C SER A 61 10.04 -6.44 -0.62
N GLY A 62 8.74 -6.27 -0.88
CA GLY A 62 8.08 -6.79 -2.07
C GLY A 62 7.84 -8.30 -2.04
N ILE A 63 7.84 -8.89 -0.87
CA ILE A 63 7.43 -10.28 -0.69
C ILE A 63 5.91 -10.32 -0.61
N LEU A 64 5.29 -11.06 -1.51
CA LEU A 64 3.88 -11.43 -1.45
C LEU A 64 3.77 -12.78 -0.76
N ILE A 65 3.20 -12.80 0.42
CA ILE A 65 2.87 -14.05 1.12
C ILE A 65 1.75 -14.80 0.41
N GLN A 66 1.62 -16.09 0.64
CA GLN A 66 0.59 -16.93 -0.01
C GLN A 66 -0.82 -16.35 0.14
N LYS A 67 -1.15 -15.76 1.28
CA LYS A 67 -2.43 -15.05 1.49
C LYS A 67 -2.64 -13.95 0.45
N SER A 68 -1.65 -13.10 0.20
CA SER A 68 -1.75 -12.04 -0.80
C SER A 68 -2.00 -12.58 -2.21
N VAL A 69 -1.35 -13.70 -2.57
CA VAL A 69 -1.56 -14.37 -3.86
C VAL A 69 -3.00 -14.88 -3.98
N GLN A 70 -3.52 -15.54 -2.94
CA GLN A 70 -4.89 -16.03 -2.90
C GLN A 70 -5.94 -14.91 -2.99
N LEU A 71 -5.70 -13.79 -2.29
CA LEU A 71 -6.59 -12.64 -2.34
C LEU A 71 -6.64 -12.02 -3.75
N ILE A 72 -5.50 -11.97 -4.45
CA ILE A 72 -5.47 -11.49 -5.83
C ILE A 72 -6.28 -12.42 -6.75
N GLN A 73 -6.11 -13.72 -6.64
CA GLN A 73 -6.92 -14.66 -7.40
C GLN A 73 -8.41 -14.50 -7.09
N THR A 74 -8.76 -14.33 -5.81
CA THR A 74 -10.15 -14.19 -5.37
C THR A 74 -10.78 -12.88 -5.81
N TYR A 75 -10.09 -11.75 -5.61
CA TYR A 75 -10.66 -10.42 -5.85
C TYR A 75 -10.47 -9.91 -7.27
N PHE A 76 -9.40 -10.33 -7.94
CA PHE A 76 -9.11 -9.89 -9.30
C PHE A 76 -9.40 -10.97 -10.37
N GLY A 77 -9.58 -12.23 -9.97
CA GLY A 77 -9.89 -13.34 -10.87
C GLY A 77 -8.75 -13.68 -11.83
N VAL A 78 -7.49 -13.33 -11.48
CA VAL A 78 -6.33 -13.51 -12.36
C VAL A 78 -5.10 -13.92 -11.57
N ASP A 79 -4.18 -14.61 -12.25
CA ASP A 79 -2.86 -14.89 -11.72
C ASP A 79 -1.93 -13.68 -11.84
N ILE A 80 -0.95 -13.62 -10.94
CA ILE A 80 0.06 -12.57 -10.95
C ILE A 80 1.00 -12.81 -12.14
N PRO A 81 1.14 -11.86 -13.09
CA PRO A 81 1.95 -12.08 -14.27
C PRO A 81 3.45 -11.99 -13.95
N GLN A 82 4.24 -12.75 -14.69
CA GLN A 82 5.69 -12.77 -14.53
C GLN A 82 6.33 -11.38 -14.71
N SER A 83 5.70 -10.49 -15.47
CA SER A 83 6.19 -9.12 -15.71
C SER A 83 6.24 -8.22 -14.48
N VAL A 84 5.61 -8.59 -13.37
CA VAL A 84 5.66 -7.85 -12.10
C VAL A 84 6.58 -8.50 -11.07
N MET A 85 7.08 -9.69 -11.36
CA MET A 85 7.97 -10.46 -10.49
C MET A 85 9.42 -10.00 -10.65
N CYS A 86 10.26 -10.33 -9.68
CA CYS A 86 11.72 -10.18 -9.73
C CYS A 86 12.42 -11.47 -9.28
N THR A 87 13.71 -11.58 -9.55
CA THR A 87 14.51 -12.76 -9.21
C THR A 87 15.08 -12.65 -7.78
N PRO A 88 15.05 -13.73 -6.95
CA PRO A 88 14.35 -14.99 -7.20
C PRO A 88 12.83 -14.78 -7.23
N VAL A 89 12.13 -15.50 -8.08
CA VAL A 89 10.67 -15.34 -8.25
C VAL A 89 9.92 -15.87 -7.04
N ASP A 90 10.31 -17.05 -6.56
CA ASP A 90 9.73 -17.70 -5.40
C ASP A 90 10.36 -17.16 -4.10
N SER A 91 9.51 -16.92 -3.12
CA SER A 91 9.89 -16.74 -1.72
C SER A 91 9.49 -17.99 -0.96
N ARG A 92 10.41 -18.55 -0.17
CA ARG A 92 10.18 -19.77 0.61
C ARG A 92 9.81 -19.48 2.05
N GLY A 93 9.86 -18.22 2.47
CA GLY A 93 9.48 -17.84 3.81
C GLY A 93 10.32 -16.74 4.42
N MET A 94 10.37 -16.76 5.74
CA MET A 94 11.10 -15.79 6.54
C MET A 94 12.01 -16.49 7.55
N ILE A 95 13.19 -15.93 7.71
CA ILE A 95 14.11 -16.27 8.80
C ILE A 95 14.22 -15.03 9.69
N PHE A 96 13.90 -15.17 10.97
CA PHE A 96 14.00 -14.06 11.89
C PHE A 96 14.80 -14.43 13.13
N THR A 97 15.49 -13.45 13.70
CA THR A 97 16.22 -13.61 14.95
C THR A 97 15.44 -12.99 16.10
N ASN A 98 15.59 -13.56 17.32
CA ASN A 98 15.14 -12.91 18.54
C ASN A 98 16.20 -11.89 19.02
N ASP A 99 15.97 -11.32 20.20
CA ASP A 99 16.86 -10.32 20.82
C ASP A 99 18.29 -10.84 21.05
N ASP A 100 18.45 -12.15 21.29
CA ASP A 100 19.73 -12.81 21.50
C ASP A 100 20.41 -13.29 20.21
N GLY A 101 19.78 -13.07 19.04
CA GLY A 101 20.27 -13.50 17.73
C GLY A 101 19.98 -14.97 17.40
N LYS A 102 19.16 -15.67 18.19
CA LYS A 102 18.73 -17.02 17.84
C LYS A 102 17.79 -17.00 16.64
N GLU A 103 18.09 -17.77 15.62
CA GLU A 103 17.32 -17.87 14.39
C GLU A 103 16.09 -18.77 14.54
N TYR A 104 15.01 -18.35 13.90
CA TYR A 104 13.77 -19.10 13.71
C TYR A 104 13.38 -19.04 12.26
N ARG A 105 13.15 -20.18 11.64
CA ARG A 105 12.75 -20.30 10.25
C ARG A 105 11.24 -20.58 10.17
N TYR A 106 10.57 -19.81 9.35
CA TYR A 106 9.16 -19.96 9.03
C TYR A 106 9.01 -20.19 7.53
N GLU A 107 8.59 -21.39 7.15
CA GLU A 107 8.37 -21.79 5.75
C GLU A 107 6.98 -21.31 5.31
N GLN A 108 6.95 -20.53 4.26
CA GLN A 108 5.71 -20.06 3.64
C GLN A 108 5.98 -19.68 2.19
N ASP A 109 5.32 -20.35 1.26
CA ASP A 109 5.40 -20.00 -0.15
C ASP A 109 4.91 -18.58 -0.41
N GLY A 110 5.57 -17.92 -1.33
CA GLY A 110 5.25 -16.58 -1.75
C GLY A 110 5.93 -16.20 -3.06
N LEU A 111 5.75 -14.95 -3.45
CA LEU A 111 6.36 -14.38 -4.66
C LEU A 111 7.15 -13.12 -4.32
N ASN A 112 8.21 -12.90 -5.08
CA ASN A 112 9.01 -11.69 -4.98
C ASN A 112 8.67 -10.74 -6.13
N ILE A 113 8.30 -9.50 -5.80
CA ILE A 113 7.81 -8.52 -6.78
C ILE A 113 8.44 -7.14 -6.62
N TRP A 114 8.42 -6.36 -7.71
CA TRP A 114 8.62 -4.92 -7.65
C TRP A 114 7.29 -4.20 -7.41
N ARG A 115 7.20 -3.44 -6.32
CA ARG A 115 5.99 -2.67 -5.98
C ARG A 115 5.58 -1.69 -7.07
N SER A 116 6.52 -1.14 -7.81
CA SER A 116 6.23 -0.23 -8.94
C SER A 116 5.41 -0.93 -10.03
N SER A 117 5.84 -2.10 -10.47
CA SER A 117 5.16 -2.88 -11.51
C SER A 117 3.87 -3.50 -10.97
N PHE A 118 3.91 -4.04 -9.75
CA PHE A 118 2.78 -4.69 -9.11
C PHE A 118 1.63 -3.73 -8.82
N ASP A 119 1.89 -2.59 -8.18
CA ASP A 119 0.85 -1.61 -7.86
C ASP A 119 0.24 -1.03 -9.15
N HIS A 120 1.07 -0.81 -10.18
CA HIS A 120 0.58 -0.34 -11.49
C HIS A 120 -0.32 -1.38 -12.17
N TRP A 121 0.08 -2.65 -12.12
CA TRP A 121 -0.72 -3.75 -12.67
C TRP A 121 -2.08 -3.88 -11.96
N LEU A 122 -2.11 -3.80 -10.61
CA LEU A 122 -3.37 -3.80 -9.86
C LEU A 122 -4.26 -2.61 -10.24
N ALA A 123 -3.68 -1.41 -10.33
CA ALA A 123 -4.41 -0.22 -10.74
C ALA A 123 -4.97 -0.36 -12.16
N GLN A 124 -4.19 -0.97 -13.09
CA GLN A 124 -4.66 -1.23 -14.43
C GLN A 124 -5.84 -2.22 -14.46
N LYS A 125 -5.85 -3.24 -13.58
CA LYS A 125 -7.00 -4.14 -13.44
C LYS A 125 -8.28 -3.41 -13.00
N ALA A 126 -8.15 -2.41 -12.15
CA ALA A 126 -9.27 -1.56 -11.79
C ALA A 126 -9.75 -0.67 -12.97
N VAL A 127 -8.81 -0.17 -13.77
CA VAL A 127 -9.13 0.59 -15.00
C VAL A 127 -9.81 -0.32 -16.04
N ASP A 128 -9.30 -1.54 -16.23
CA ASP A 128 -9.89 -2.53 -17.15
C ASP A 128 -11.35 -2.88 -16.74
N ALA A 129 -11.65 -2.83 -15.43
CA ALA A 129 -13.00 -3.01 -14.89
C ALA A 129 -13.91 -1.76 -15.06
N GLY A 130 -13.37 -0.62 -15.47
CA GLY A 130 -14.13 0.61 -15.75
C GLY A 130 -13.85 1.78 -14.80
N ALA A 131 -12.93 1.67 -13.84
CA ALA A 131 -12.53 2.78 -13.00
C ALA A 131 -11.73 3.82 -13.80
N GLU A 132 -11.95 5.11 -13.54
CA GLU A 132 -11.10 6.18 -14.05
C GLU A 132 -9.87 6.34 -13.13
N LEU A 133 -8.66 6.36 -13.70
CA LEU A 133 -7.43 6.64 -12.96
C LEU A 133 -6.87 8.00 -13.35
N ARG A 134 -6.65 8.87 -12.35
CA ARG A 134 -5.88 10.11 -12.50
C ARG A 134 -4.64 10.05 -11.65
N ASP A 135 -3.50 9.78 -12.26
CA ASP A 135 -2.20 9.90 -11.61
C ASP A 135 -1.71 11.37 -11.54
N LYS A 136 -0.61 11.64 -10.84
CA LYS A 136 -0.11 13.01 -10.55
C LYS A 136 -1.20 13.93 -9.96
N THR A 137 -2.14 13.34 -9.22
CA THR A 137 -3.29 14.03 -8.65
C THR A 137 -3.36 13.74 -7.16
N THR A 138 -3.16 14.77 -6.35
CA THR A 138 -3.16 14.66 -4.88
C THR A 138 -4.51 15.11 -4.33
N ALA A 139 -5.17 14.28 -3.54
CA ALA A 139 -6.31 14.71 -2.74
C ALA A 139 -5.81 15.48 -1.51
N ILE A 140 -6.26 16.72 -1.38
CA ILE A 140 -5.78 17.63 -0.33
C ILE A 140 -6.82 17.92 0.74
N HIS A 141 -8.09 17.67 0.47
CA HIS A 141 -9.18 17.86 1.43
C HIS A 141 -10.44 17.11 1.01
N CYS A 142 -11.20 16.63 2.00
CA CYS A 142 -12.56 16.13 1.84
C CYS A 142 -13.48 16.94 2.74
N GLU A 143 -14.58 17.40 2.19
CA GLU A 143 -15.63 18.13 2.90
C GLU A 143 -16.95 17.40 2.68
N GLU A 144 -17.52 16.88 3.77
CA GLU A 144 -18.79 16.18 3.72
C GLU A 144 -19.96 17.16 3.79
N ASN A 145 -20.90 17.00 2.87
CA ASN A 145 -22.19 17.69 2.85
C ASN A 145 -23.31 16.67 3.06
N ALA A 146 -24.56 17.12 3.11
CA ALA A 146 -25.72 16.26 3.35
C ALA A 146 -25.78 15.06 2.37
N ASP A 147 -25.51 15.28 1.08
CA ASP A 147 -25.74 14.28 0.03
C ASP A 147 -24.44 13.76 -0.63
N CYS A 148 -23.30 14.40 -0.39
CA CYS A 148 -22.05 14.06 -1.05
C CYS A 148 -20.81 14.52 -0.29
N VAL A 149 -19.66 14.04 -0.73
CA VAL A 149 -18.35 14.54 -0.32
C VAL A 149 -17.77 15.36 -1.48
N VAL A 150 -17.32 16.57 -1.18
CA VAL A 150 -16.53 17.40 -2.09
C VAL A 150 -15.05 17.12 -1.83
N VAL A 151 -14.36 16.57 -2.82
CA VAL A 151 -12.93 16.28 -2.74
C VAL A 151 -12.16 17.34 -3.48
N ARG A 152 -11.28 18.05 -2.78
CA ARG A 152 -10.36 19.00 -3.38
C ARG A 152 -9.10 18.27 -3.83
N LEU A 153 -8.81 18.37 -5.11
CA LEU A 153 -7.73 17.70 -5.81
C LEU A 153 -6.71 18.73 -6.32
N LYS A 154 -5.45 18.33 -6.36
CA LYS A 154 -4.34 19.12 -6.91
C LYS A 154 -3.59 18.28 -7.94
N GLY A 155 -3.78 18.62 -9.20
CA GLY A 155 -2.99 18.16 -10.34
C GLY A 155 -2.04 19.28 -10.81
N LYS A 156 -2.14 19.69 -12.08
CA LYS A 156 -1.49 20.92 -12.59
C LYS A 156 -2.09 22.16 -11.93
N GLU A 157 -3.40 22.13 -11.70
CA GLU A 157 -4.18 23.17 -10.99
C GLU A 157 -5.00 22.51 -9.89
N GLU A 158 -5.52 23.33 -8.97
CA GLU A 158 -6.47 22.86 -7.96
C GLU A 158 -7.89 22.86 -8.55
N TYR A 159 -8.63 21.80 -8.27
CA TYR A 159 -10.03 21.66 -8.68
C TYR A 159 -10.79 20.76 -7.69
N THR A 160 -12.08 20.64 -7.86
CA THR A 160 -12.93 19.82 -7.00
C THR A 160 -13.68 18.78 -7.82
N GLU A 161 -13.84 17.59 -7.24
CA GLU A 161 -14.75 16.55 -7.68
C GLU A 161 -15.73 16.20 -6.57
N LYS A 162 -16.89 15.66 -6.95
CA LYS A 162 -17.93 15.24 -6.00
C LYS A 162 -18.17 13.75 -6.10
N ALA A 163 -18.38 13.11 -4.96
CA ALA A 163 -18.78 11.70 -4.89
C ALA A 163 -19.78 11.48 -3.74
N LYS A 164 -20.59 10.42 -3.86
CA LYS A 164 -21.47 9.97 -2.76
C LYS A 164 -20.65 9.48 -1.57
N MET A 165 -19.56 8.76 -1.85
CA MET A 165 -18.63 8.18 -0.86
C MET A 165 -17.19 8.42 -1.27
N VAL A 166 -16.28 8.37 -0.30
CA VAL A 166 -14.83 8.39 -0.49
C VAL A 166 -14.20 7.22 0.25
N ILE A 167 -13.24 6.55 -0.37
CA ILE A 167 -12.35 5.59 0.31
C ILE A 167 -10.93 6.16 0.28
N ALA A 168 -10.41 6.57 1.42
CA ALA A 168 -9.03 7.02 1.54
C ALA A 168 -8.10 5.81 1.74
N CYS A 169 -7.17 5.63 0.79
CA CYS A 169 -6.16 4.58 0.74
C CYS A 169 -4.76 5.18 0.54
N ASP A 170 -4.54 6.42 1.03
CA ASP A 170 -3.36 7.24 0.76
C ASP A 170 -2.17 6.97 1.69
N GLY A 171 -2.24 5.85 2.45
CA GLY A 171 -1.14 5.26 3.21
C GLY A 171 -0.87 5.94 4.56
N ALA A 172 0.26 5.58 5.18
CA ALA A 172 0.62 5.93 6.55
C ALA A 172 0.50 7.42 6.89
N VAL A 173 0.93 8.30 5.98
CA VAL A 173 0.95 9.76 6.19
C VAL A 173 -0.22 10.47 5.51
N SER A 174 -1.39 9.84 5.55
CA SER A 174 -2.61 10.35 4.93
C SER A 174 -2.88 11.82 5.28
N THR A 175 -3.06 12.63 4.24
CA THR A 175 -3.48 14.02 4.39
C THR A 175 -4.95 14.11 4.77
N ILE A 176 -5.75 13.18 4.26
CA ILE A 176 -7.20 13.14 4.52
C ILE A 176 -7.47 12.76 5.97
N LYS A 177 -6.88 11.67 6.46
CA LYS A 177 -7.03 11.26 7.86
C LYS A 177 -6.67 12.37 8.83
N ARG A 178 -5.52 13.02 8.63
CA ARG A 178 -5.05 14.10 9.51
C ARG A 178 -5.98 15.31 9.60
N LYS A 179 -6.82 15.53 8.57
CA LYS A 179 -7.78 16.63 8.53
C LYS A 179 -9.15 16.24 9.06
N LEU A 180 -9.52 14.97 8.96
CA LEU A 180 -10.83 14.48 9.38
C LEU A 180 -10.88 14.06 10.85
N ILE A 181 -9.79 13.46 11.34
CA ILE A 181 -9.72 12.93 12.70
C ILE A 181 -8.40 13.28 13.38
N HIS A 182 -8.45 13.46 14.70
CA HIS A 182 -7.27 13.62 15.55
C HIS A 182 -6.80 12.26 16.05
N ALA A 183 -5.99 11.56 15.24
CA ALA A 183 -5.39 10.29 15.62
C ALA A 183 -3.96 10.47 16.14
N PRO A 184 -3.53 9.71 17.16
CA PRO A 184 -2.14 9.67 17.60
C PRO A 184 -1.23 9.30 16.43
N ARG A 185 -0.05 9.92 16.37
CA ARG A 185 0.96 9.61 15.36
C ARG A 185 1.98 8.68 15.97
N ASN A 186 1.95 7.43 15.58
CA ASN A 186 2.96 6.45 15.97
C ASN A 186 3.55 5.85 14.68
N TYR A 187 4.77 6.27 14.34
CA TYR A 187 5.43 5.90 13.11
C TYR A 187 6.84 5.39 13.37
N VAL A 188 7.29 4.52 12.49
CA VAL A 188 8.71 4.20 12.30
C VAL A 188 9.15 4.67 10.92
N THR A 189 10.40 5.06 10.83
CA THR A 189 11.05 5.38 9.56
C THR A 189 11.87 4.19 9.12
N THR A 190 11.60 3.69 7.96
CA THR A 190 12.39 2.66 7.29
C THR A 190 13.44 3.32 6.40
N TYR A 191 14.65 2.77 6.42
CA TYR A 191 15.73 3.14 5.52
C TYR A 191 16.27 1.87 4.88
N GLN A 192 16.30 1.81 3.56
CA GLN A 192 16.88 0.67 2.84
C GLN A 192 17.81 1.11 1.73
N THR A 193 18.78 0.26 1.43
CA THR A 193 19.74 0.45 0.34
C THR A 193 19.71 -0.71 -0.62
N PHE A 194 20.02 -0.42 -1.87
CA PHE A 194 20.14 -1.39 -2.95
C PHE A 194 21.60 -1.49 -3.34
N ASN A 195 22.19 -2.64 -3.16
CA ASN A 195 23.63 -2.83 -3.28
C ASN A 195 23.95 -3.95 -4.26
N ARG A 196 25.08 -3.81 -4.97
CA ARG A 196 25.70 -4.89 -5.74
C ARG A 196 26.72 -5.61 -4.89
N GLY A 197 26.78 -6.93 -5.00
CA GLY A 197 27.73 -7.72 -4.22
C GLY A 197 27.36 -9.18 -4.11
N SER A 198 27.80 -9.80 -3.02
CA SER A 198 27.48 -11.19 -2.66
C SER A 198 27.33 -11.32 -1.15
N ILE A 199 26.63 -12.34 -0.72
CA ILE A 199 26.44 -12.69 0.69
C ILE A 199 26.13 -14.18 0.80
N ASP A 200 26.51 -14.81 1.90
CA ASP A 200 26.34 -16.24 2.16
C ASP A 200 24.99 -16.50 2.85
N LEU A 201 23.89 -16.10 2.18
CA LEU A 201 22.52 -16.34 2.62
C LEU A 201 21.69 -16.90 1.46
N ASP A 202 20.64 -17.66 1.79
CA ASP A 202 19.68 -18.15 0.77
C ASP A 202 18.78 -16.97 0.30
N TYR A 203 18.86 -16.62 -0.98
CA TYR A 203 18.15 -15.48 -1.57
C TYR A 203 16.63 -15.68 -1.66
N HIS A 204 16.13 -16.88 -1.41
CA HIS A 204 14.69 -17.17 -1.41
C HIS A 204 13.99 -16.83 -0.09
N TYR A 205 14.73 -16.38 0.94
CA TYR A 205 14.16 -15.99 2.23
C TYR A 205 14.24 -14.48 2.46
N PHE A 206 13.25 -13.98 3.16
CA PHE A 206 13.32 -12.69 3.81
C PHE A 206 13.92 -12.85 5.20
N TYR A 207 14.95 -12.10 5.51
CA TYR A 207 15.62 -12.14 6.81
C TYR A 207 15.24 -10.91 7.62
N ALA A 208 14.69 -11.11 8.82
CA ALA A 208 14.37 -10.06 9.78
C ALA A 208 15.20 -10.24 11.07
N TYR A 209 15.94 -9.22 11.41
CA TYR A 209 16.80 -9.20 12.59
C TYR A 209 16.16 -8.31 13.65
N LEU A 210 15.62 -8.93 14.73
CA LEU A 210 14.90 -8.23 15.79
C LEU A 210 15.81 -7.86 16.97
N GLN A 211 17.12 -7.94 16.79
CA GLN A 211 18.13 -7.61 17.78
C GLN A 211 18.18 -6.09 18.03
N PRO A 212 18.00 -5.61 19.28
CA PRO A 212 17.95 -4.18 19.61
C PRO A 212 19.23 -3.39 19.28
N GLN A 213 20.37 -4.07 19.18
CA GLN A 213 21.63 -3.46 18.77
C GLN A 213 21.69 -3.15 17.27
N LEU A 214 20.84 -3.80 16.44
CA LEU A 214 20.83 -3.64 14.98
C LEU A 214 19.75 -2.68 14.51
N SER A 215 18.66 -2.49 15.26
CA SER A 215 17.57 -1.60 14.91
C SER A 215 16.70 -1.27 16.13
N GLU A 216 15.96 -0.17 16.10
CA GLU A 216 14.95 0.15 17.12
C GLU A 216 13.63 -0.61 16.92
N TYR A 217 13.44 -1.24 15.73
CA TYR A 217 12.25 -2.04 15.42
C TYR A 217 12.65 -3.35 14.75
N ASP A 218 13.12 -3.32 13.50
CA ASP A 218 13.68 -4.44 12.76
C ASP A 218 14.78 -3.98 11.81
N ALA A 219 15.79 -4.83 11.60
CA ALA A 219 16.67 -4.74 10.46
C ALA A 219 16.37 -5.90 9.53
N TRP A 220 16.53 -5.73 8.21
CA TRP A 220 16.20 -6.79 7.26
C TRP A 220 17.16 -6.89 6.10
N PHE A 221 17.17 -8.11 5.52
CA PHE A 221 17.83 -8.42 4.28
C PHE A 221 16.89 -9.19 3.34
N ASN A 222 16.90 -8.85 2.09
CA ASN A 222 16.31 -9.64 1.00
C ASN A 222 16.98 -9.32 -0.32
N VAL A 223 16.69 -10.13 -1.35
CA VAL A 223 17.23 -9.96 -2.69
C VAL A 223 16.12 -9.59 -3.67
N LYS A 224 16.44 -8.71 -4.63
CA LYS A 224 15.61 -8.41 -5.81
C LYS A 224 16.50 -8.28 -7.04
N ASP A 225 16.29 -9.18 -7.97
CA ASP A 225 17.18 -9.31 -9.14
C ASP A 225 18.63 -9.42 -8.66
N ASP A 226 19.51 -8.55 -9.12
CA ASP A 226 20.92 -8.52 -8.70
C ASP A 226 21.18 -7.61 -7.48
N TYR A 227 20.15 -7.14 -6.79
CA TYR A 227 20.31 -6.24 -5.66
C TYR A 227 20.22 -6.97 -4.32
N LEU A 228 21.25 -6.79 -3.51
CA LEU A 228 21.22 -7.07 -2.07
C LEU A 228 20.57 -5.88 -1.38
N ILE A 229 19.43 -6.08 -0.74
CA ILE A 229 18.69 -5.03 -0.06
C ILE A 229 18.91 -5.17 1.44
N PHE A 230 19.50 -4.14 2.04
CA PHE A 230 19.67 -4.04 3.48
C PHE A 230 18.83 -2.87 4.01
N GLY A 231 18.10 -3.09 5.07
CA GLY A 231 17.28 -2.06 5.66
C GLY A 231 17.25 -2.07 7.18
N VAL A 232 16.88 -0.93 7.75
CA VAL A 232 16.64 -0.75 9.18
C VAL A 232 15.41 0.11 9.40
N SER A 233 14.68 -0.16 10.48
CA SER A 233 13.54 0.64 10.91
C SER A 233 13.85 1.33 12.25
N VAL A 234 13.64 2.63 12.31
CA VAL A 234 13.94 3.42 13.52
C VAL A 234 12.78 4.35 13.88
N LYS A 235 12.63 4.62 15.18
CA LYS A 235 11.70 5.65 15.69
C LYS A 235 12.35 7.04 15.59
N ASP A 236 13.63 7.11 15.97
CA ASP A 236 14.44 8.32 15.89
C ASP A 236 15.26 8.35 14.59
N THR A 237 14.85 9.18 13.64
CA THR A 237 15.50 9.29 12.34
C THR A 237 16.96 9.73 12.39
N SER A 238 17.40 10.39 13.47
CA SER A 238 18.80 10.77 13.66
C SER A 238 19.72 9.57 13.85
N LYS A 239 19.17 8.42 14.27
CA LYS A 239 19.89 7.18 14.52
C LYS A 239 20.01 6.24 13.31
N ILE A 240 19.43 6.59 12.16
CA ILE A 240 19.49 5.75 10.95
C ILE A 240 20.94 5.35 10.62
N GLY A 241 21.84 6.32 10.55
CA GLY A 241 23.25 6.06 10.19
C GLY A 241 23.93 5.12 11.17
N HIS A 242 23.64 5.26 12.47
CA HIS A 242 24.21 4.41 13.52
C HIS A 242 23.74 2.95 13.37
N TYR A 243 22.43 2.72 13.30
CA TYR A 243 21.89 1.36 13.18
C TYR A 243 22.22 0.71 11.84
N TYR A 244 22.14 1.49 10.76
CA TYR A 244 22.48 0.97 9.45
C TYR A 244 23.96 0.53 9.36
N SER A 245 24.88 1.32 9.88
CA SER A 245 26.31 0.96 9.91
C SER A 245 26.57 -0.31 10.73
N LYS A 246 25.94 -0.42 11.90
CA LYS A 246 26.03 -1.63 12.74
C LYS A 246 25.47 -2.85 12.04
N PHE A 247 24.33 -2.70 11.37
CA PHE A 247 23.72 -3.80 10.63
C PHE A 247 24.60 -4.26 9.46
N ILE A 248 25.17 -3.33 8.69
CA ILE A 248 26.10 -3.69 7.61
C ILE A 248 27.37 -4.38 8.13
N GLU A 249 27.89 -3.94 9.27
CA GLU A 249 29.03 -4.60 9.93
C GLU A 249 28.66 -6.02 10.34
N TYR A 250 27.52 -6.21 11.00
CA TYR A 250 26.99 -7.52 11.36
C TYR A 250 26.87 -8.44 10.14
N MET A 251 26.27 -7.97 9.03
CA MET A 251 26.11 -8.74 7.81
C MET A 251 27.45 -9.12 7.16
N LYS A 252 28.49 -8.30 7.32
CA LYS A 252 29.83 -8.64 6.85
C LYS A 252 30.49 -9.71 7.70
N LEU A 253 30.35 -9.63 9.02
CA LEU A 253 30.98 -10.55 9.97
C LEU A 253 30.29 -11.91 9.99
N GLU A 254 28.96 -11.93 10.10
CA GLU A 254 28.19 -13.16 10.31
C GLU A 254 27.83 -13.86 8.99
N HIS A 255 27.64 -13.10 7.90
CA HIS A 255 27.13 -13.63 6.64
C HIS A 255 28.05 -13.33 5.42
N ASN A 256 29.30 -12.96 5.68
CA ASN A 256 30.31 -12.69 4.63
C ASN A 256 29.84 -11.73 3.52
N ALA A 257 29.05 -10.71 3.88
CA ALA A 257 28.53 -9.73 2.93
C ALA A 257 29.69 -8.94 2.27
N LYS A 258 29.76 -8.97 0.95
CA LYS A 258 30.76 -8.25 0.14
C LYS A 258 30.04 -7.23 -0.74
N ILE A 259 29.92 -6.00 -0.24
CA ILE A 259 29.27 -4.91 -0.97
C ILE A 259 30.27 -4.26 -1.90
N LYS A 260 29.99 -4.30 -3.22
CA LYS A 260 30.81 -3.68 -4.25
C LYS A 260 30.42 -2.21 -4.50
N SER A 261 29.12 -1.93 -4.56
CA SER A 261 28.56 -0.58 -4.73
C SER A 261 27.19 -0.47 -4.10
N GLN A 262 26.82 0.74 -3.68
CA GLN A 262 25.46 1.10 -3.32
C GLN A 262 24.86 1.94 -4.45
N GLU A 263 23.81 1.44 -5.10
CA GLU A 263 23.21 2.07 -6.28
C GLU A 263 22.10 3.03 -5.90
N LYS A 264 21.36 2.74 -4.81
CA LYS A 264 20.19 3.50 -4.39
C LYS A 264 19.97 3.41 -2.89
N ALA A 265 19.36 4.45 -2.33
CA ALA A 265 18.84 4.44 -0.97
C ALA A 265 17.43 5.03 -0.95
N GLU A 266 16.60 4.52 -0.06
CA GLU A 266 15.22 4.98 0.12
C GLU A 266 14.91 5.17 1.60
N LYS A 267 14.12 6.22 1.91
CA LYS A 267 13.50 6.42 3.22
C LYS A 267 11.99 6.39 3.05
N TRP A 268 11.31 5.72 3.97
CA TRP A 268 9.85 5.67 3.98
C TRP A 268 9.34 5.75 5.42
N ILE A 269 8.06 6.06 5.56
CA ILE A 269 7.38 6.10 6.85
C ILE A 269 6.27 5.06 6.83
N MET A 270 6.18 4.25 7.88
CA MET A 270 5.09 3.30 8.08
C MET A 270 4.49 3.45 9.48
N PRO A 271 3.23 3.06 9.69
CA PRO A 271 2.65 3.02 11.03
C PRO A 271 3.44 2.06 11.93
N HIS A 272 3.66 2.44 13.16
CA HIS A 272 4.18 1.54 14.18
C HIS A 272 3.00 0.89 14.89
N ILE A 273 2.68 -0.33 14.48
CA ILE A 273 1.55 -1.09 15.03
C ILE A 273 1.99 -1.85 16.26
N MET A 274 1.29 -1.63 17.36
CA MET A 274 1.48 -2.29 18.65
C MET A 274 0.15 -2.92 19.07
N PRO A 275 0.16 -3.95 19.93
CA PRO A 275 -1.07 -4.48 20.52
C PRO A 275 -1.91 -3.36 21.13
N GLY A 276 -3.20 -3.31 20.80
CA GLY A 276 -4.13 -2.27 21.27
C GLY A 276 -4.12 -0.97 20.45
N CYS A 277 -3.35 -0.87 19.34
CA CYS A 277 -3.51 0.24 18.42
C CYS A 277 -4.92 0.22 17.81
N PRO A 278 -5.63 1.35 17.79
CA PRO A 278 -6.97 1.41 17.20
C PRO A 278 -6.89 1.28 15.68
N VAL A 279 -7.91 0.66 15.11
CA VAL A 279 -8.22 0.74 13.68
C VAL A 279 -9.19 1.91 13.49
N ASP A 280 -8.88 2.80 12.55
CA ASP A 280 -9.74 3.93 12.21
C ASP A 280 -10.46 3.60 10.90
N TYR A 281 -11.74 3.31 10.96
CA TYR A 281 -12.56 2.93 9.78
C TYR A 281 -12.97 4.11 8.91
N GLY A 282 -12.86 5.34 9.43
CA GLY A 282 -13.23 6.55 8.72
C GLY A 282 -14.07 7.51 9.54
N LYS A 283 -14.80 8.39 8.84
CA LYS A 283 -15.76 9.31 9.43
C LYS A 283 -16.84 9.66 8.40
N GLY A 284 -18.09 9.40 8.74
CA GLY A 284 -19.23 9.66 7.86
C GLY A 284 -19.08 8.99 6.50
N ARG A 285 -19.14 9.77 5.43
CA ARG A 285 -19.02 9.30 4.03
C ARG A 285 -17.58 9.06 3.57
N VAL A 286 -16.57 9.17 4.46
CA VAL A 286 -15.16 8.96 4.13
C VAL A 286 -14.64 7.76 4.91
N LEU A 287 -14.52 6.62 4.23
CA LEU A 287 -13.93 5.38 4.77
C LEU A 287 -12.41 5.40 4.64
N PHE A 288 -11.72 4.67 5.51
CA PHE A 288 -10.27 4.44 5.46
C PHE A 288 -9.97 2.97 5.21
N ALA A 289 -9.00 2.66 4.33
CA ALA A 289 -8.57 1.29 4.06
C ALA A 289 -7.04 1.19 3.89
N GLY A 290 -6.46 0.06 4.27
CA GLY A 290 -5.02 -0.17 4.27
C GLY A 290 -4.29 0.56 5.39
N GLU A 291 -3.06 1.00 5.14
CA GLU A 291 -2.20 1.64 6.14
C GLU A 291 -2.81 2.91 6.77
N VAL A 292 -3.69 3.62 6.06
CA VAL A 292 -4.37 4.80 6.61
C VAL A 292 -5.32 4.44 7.74
N ALA A 293 -5.99 3.31 7.65
CA ALA A 293 -6.87 2.79 8.70
C ALA A 293 -6.08 2.17 9.87
N GLY A 294 -4.82 1.81 9.66
CA GLY A 294 -4.01 1.05 10.61
C GLY A 294 -3.98 -0.45 10.30
N PHE A 295 -4.46 -0.87 9.14
CA PHE A 295 -4.39 -2.26 8.69
C PHE A 295 -2.97 -2.60 8.22
N LEU A 296 -2.17 -3.01 9.18
CA LEU A 296 -0.80 -3.46 9.02
C LEU A 296 -0.48 -4.42 10.17
N ASN A 297 0.10 -5.57 9.90
CA ASN A 297 0.52 -6.46 10.99
C ASN A 297 1.85 -5.98 11.63
N PRO A 298 2.17 -6.42 12.85
CA PRO A 298 3.40 -6.03 13.54
C PRO A 298 4.69 -6.36 12.79
N MET A 299 4.68 -7.34 11.87
CA MET A 299 5.83 -7.69 11.03
C MET A 299 5.95 -6.80 9.77
N GLY A 300 5.13 -5.76 9.64
CA GLY A 300 5.17 -4.85 8.49
C GLY A 300 4.50 -5.39 7.23
N GLU A 301 3.82 -6.55 7.28
CA GLU A 301 3.02 -7.05 6.16
C GLU A 301 1.71 -6.26 6.08
N GLY A 302 1.49 -5.56 4.98
CA GLY A 302 0.35 -4.70 4.76
C GLY A 302 -0.29 -4.87 3.39
N ILE A 303 0.23 -5.75 2.51
CA ILE A 303 -0.33 -5.93 1.18
C ILE A 303 -1.63 -6.73 1.27
N SER A 304 -1.65 -7.85 1.99
CA SER A 304 -2.86 -8.63 2.20
C SER A 304 -3.92 -7.84 2.96
N ALA A 305 -3.53 -7.20 4.07
CA ALA A 305 -4.43 -6.35 4.84
C ALA A 305 -4.99 -5.17 4.02
N GLY A 306 -4.15 -4.60 3.13
CA GLY A 306 -4.59 -3.58 2.18
C GLY A 306 -5.62 -4.10 1.19
N LEU A 307 -5.37 -5.25 0.55
CA LEU A 307 -6.30 -5.88 -0.39
C LEU A 307 -7.65 -6.19 0.26
N GLU A 308 -7.63 -6.82 1.46
CA GLU A 308 -8.83 -7.18 2.21
C GLU A 308 -9.64 -5.96 2.65
N SER A 309 -8.99 -4.98 3.28
CA SER A 309 -9.71 -3.80 3.78
C SER A 309 -10.28 -2.94 2.65
N GLY A 310 -9.57 -2.84 1.52
CA GLY A 310 -10.09 -2.17 0.33
C GLY A 310 -11.32 -2.87 -0.24
N TYR A 311 -11.26 -4.20 -0.35
CA TYR A 311 -12.39 -5.02 -0.78
C TYR A 311 -13.58 -4.91 0.18
N ALA A 312 -13.34 -5.02 1.50
CA ALA A 312 -14.37 -4.90 2.51
C ALA A 312 -15.06 -3.53 2.48
N ALA A 313 -14.30 -2.44 2.35
CA ALA A 313 -14.86 -1.09 2.20
C ALA A 313 -15.75 -0.97 0.95
N ALA A 314 -15.36 -1.59 -0.16
CA ALA A 314 -16.16 -1.65 -1.38
C ALA A 314 -17.45 -2.45 -1.16
N LYS A 315 -17.37 -3.59 -0.47
CA LYS A 315 -18.55 -4.41 -0.12
C LYS A 315 -19.52 -3.67 0.79
N ALA A 316 -19.03 -2.98 1.81
CA ALA A 316 -19.87 -2.17 2.70
C ALA A 316 -20.66 -1.09 1.93
N ILE A 317 -20.02 -0.45 0.94
CA ILE A 317 -20.71 0.51 0.06
C ILE A 317 -21.80 -0.16 -0.78
N GLN A 318 -21.59 -1.39 -1.25
CA GLN A 318 -22.58 -2.13 -2.04
C GLN A 318 -23.79 -2.57 -1.20
N GLU A 319 -23.58 -2.88 0.08
CA GLU A 319 -24.63 -3.34 0.99
C GLU A 319 -25.55 -2.21 1.45
N VAL A 320 -25.10 -0.95 1.36
CA VAL A 320 -25.83 0.22 1.79
C VAL A 320 -26.46 0.93 0.57
N ASP A 321 -27.73 1.32 0.68
CA ASP A 321 -28.32 2.22 -0.29
C ASP A 321 -27.67 3.60 -0.17
N LEU A 322 -26.88 4.00 -1.17
CA LEU A 322 -26.16 5.28 -1.21
C LEU A 322 -27.09 6.51 -1.19
N HIS A 323 -28.39 6.31 -1.30
CA HIS A 323 -29.42 7.34 -1.18
C HIS A 323 -30.07 7.39 0.20
N SER A 324 -29.80 6.42 1.07
CA SER A 324 -30.29 6.37 2.46
C SER A 324 -29.35 7.10 3.42
N ASN A 325 -29.87 7.43 4.62
CA ASN A 325 -29.06 7.95 5.71
C ASN A 325 -28.38 6.83 6.53
N PHE A 326 -28.24 5.64 5.95
CA PHE A 326 -27.61 4.52 6.62
C PHE A 326 -26.10 4.76 6.75
N ASP A 327 -25.54 4.46 7.93
CA ASP A 327 -24.12 4.67 8.18
C ASP A 327 -23.29 3.52 7.60
N VAL A 328 -22.65 3.76 6.43
CA VAL A 328 -21.78 2.80 5.75
C VAL A 328 -20.60 2.39 6.65
N GLN A 329 -20.16 3.27 7.55
CA GLN A 329 -19.08 2.97 8.49
C GLN A 329 -19.44 1.80 9.40
N VAL A 330 -20.69 1.75 9.92
CA VAL A 330 -21.16 0.65 10.76
C VAL A 330 -21.10 -0.69 10.03
N VAL A 331 -21.48 -0.73 8.73
CA VAL A 331 -21.37 -1.95 7.92
C VAL A 331 -19.91 -2.33 7.67
N TYR A 332 -19.02 -1.36 7.52
CA TYR A 332 -17.62 -1.60 7.29
C TYR A 332 -16.89 -2.10 8.55
N GLU A 333 -17.32 -1.67 9.73
CA GLU A 333 -16.78 -2.11 11.03
C GLU A 333 -17.20 -3.52 11.41
N ALA A 334 -18.36 -3.98 10.96
CA ALA A 334 -18.90 -5.33 11.19
C ALA A 334 -18.20 -6.42 10.39
#